data_0a52d06b432d58ff10d6a18ad4923ad1
#
_entry.id   0a52d06b432d58ff10d6a18ad4923ad1
#
_cell.length_a   1.000
_cell.length_b   1.000
_cell.length_c   1.000
_cell.angle_alpha   90.00
_cell.angle_beta   90.00
_cell.angle_gamma   90.00
#
_symmetry.space_group_name_H-M   'P 1'
#
loop_
_entity.id
_entity.type
_entity.pdbx_description
1 polymer ?
#
loop_
_entity_poly.entity_id
_entity_poly.type
_entity_poly.pdbx_seq_one_letter_code
_entity_poly.pdbx_strand_id
1 'polypeptide(L)'
;LGDVYKRQYLPRFRPDTGETPEDYLKRLAYEGFEAKKGSAEIVFSEENTEEVYRARIEYELSVIIKMGYAEYYLIVADFIRHAKKKGIPVGPGRGSGAGSLVAYLVGITDVDSIKYHLMFERFLNPERVSMPDFDVDFCYERRQEVIDYVVEKYGKDQVAQIVTFG
;
A
#
# COMPACT_ATOMS: atom_id res chain seq x y z
N LEU A 1 -2.77 20.75 -14.59
CA LEU A 1 -1.36 20.51 -14.98
C LEU A 1 -0.65 19.58 -14.01
N GLY A 2 -0.84 19.75 -12.69
CA GLY A 2 -0.22 18.90 -11.69
C GLY A 2 -0.65 17.43 -11.76
N ASP A 3 -1.94 17.19 -12.00
CA ASP A 3 -2.47 15.81 -12.05
C ASP A 3 -2.05 15.08 -13.31
N VAL A 4 -2.03 15.77 -14.44
CA VAL A 4 -1.58 15.19 -15.73
C VAL A 4 -0.09 14.89 -15.65
N TYR A 5 0.68 15.78 -15.06
CA TYR A 5 2.12 15.62 -14.89
C TYR A 5 2.44 14.44 -13.97
N LYS A 6 1.73 14.31 -12.85
CA LYS A 6 1.91 13.19 -11.93
C LYS A 6 1.58 11.86 -12.58
N ARG A 7 0.52 11.80 -13.39
CA ARG A 7 0.12 10.57 -14.10
C ARG A 7 1.16 10.11 -15.11
N GLN A 8 1.94 11.03 -15.70
CA GLN A 8 2.98 10.67 -16.67
C GLN A 8 4.18 9.99 -16.01
N TYR A 9 4.41 10.25 -14.72
CA TYR A 9 5.58 9.75 -14.00
C TYR A 9 5.28 8.59 -13.08
N LEU A 10 3.99 8.30 -12.79
CA LEU A 10 3.62 7.15 -12.00
C LEU A 10 3.60 5.90 -12.88
N PRO A 11 4.20 4.81 -12.40
CA PRO A 11 4.16 3.55 -13.15
C PRO A 11 2.73 3.05 -13.25
N ARG A 12 2.44 2.33 -14.32
CA ARG A 12 1.12 1.80 -14.58
C ARG A 12 1.03 0.37 -14.10
N PHE A 13 0.01 0.10 -13.32
CA PHE A 13 -0.33 -1.24 -12.90
C PHE A 13 -1.58 -1.69 -13.67
N ARG A 14 -1.50 -2.87 -14.29
CA ARG A 14 -2.63 -3.43 -15.00
C ARG A 14 -2.96 -4.80 -14.41
N PRO A 15 -4.10 -4.93 -13.71
CA PRO A 15 -4.51 -6.22 -13.17
C PRO A 15 -4.75 -7.24 -14.28
N ASP A 16 -4.28 -8.47 -14.06
CA ASP A 16 -4.49 -9.56 -15.01
C ASP A 16 -5.96 -9.93 -15.18
N THR A 17 -6.79 -9.54 -14.21
CA THR A 17 -8.22 -9.83 -14.20
C THR A 17 -9.04 -8.94 -15.13
N GLY A 18 -8.43 -7.87 -15.68
CA GLY A 18 -9.14 -6.88 -16.47
C GLY A 18 -9.85 -5.81 -15.66
N GLU A 19 -9.78 -5.88 -14.32
CA GLU A 19 -10.34 -4.84 -13.46
C GLU A 19 -9.54 -3.54 -13.59
N THR A 20 -10.16 -2.40 -13.29
CA THR A 20 -9.39 -1.16 -13.15
C THR A 20 -8.50 -1.27 -11.91
N PRO A 21 -7.38 -0.54 -11.85
CA PRO A 21 -6.55 -0.54 -10.63
C PRO A 21 -7.35 -0.17 -9.38
N GLU A 22 -8.27 0.78 -9.50
CA GLU A 22 -9.11 1.24 -8.39
C GLU A 22 -10.01 0.13 -7.86
N ASP A 23 -10.70 -0.57 -8.76
CA ASP A 23 -11.57 -1.69 -8.37
C ASP A 23 -10.77 -2.85 -7.81
N TYR A 24 -9.62 -3.12 -8.38
CA TYR A 24 -8.72 -4.18 -7.91
C TYR A 24 -8.23 -3.87 -6.50
N LEU A 25 -7.82 -2.63 -6.22
CA LEU A 25 -7.38 -2.23 -4.90
C LEU A 25 -8.52 -2.38 -3.87
N LYS A 26 -9.73 -1.94 -4.22
CA LYS A 26 -10.90 -2.12 -3.35
C LYS A 26 -11.12 -3.59 -3.01
N ARG A 27 -11.11 -4.45 -4.02
CA ARG A 27 -11.32 -5.88 -3.82
C ARG A 27 -10.25 -6.48 -2.92
N LEU A 28 -8.98 -6.17 -3.16
CA LEU A 28 -7.88 -6.66 -2.33
C LEU A 28 -7.98 -6.19 -0.89
N ALA A 29 -8.39 -4.94 -0.68
CA ALA A 29 -8.55 -4.40 0.66
C ALA A 29 -9.63 -5.15 1.45
N TYR A 30 -10.79 -5.40 0.84
CA TYR A 30 -11.86 -6.12 1.51
C TYR A 30 -11.56 -7.61 1.67
N GLU A 31 -10.90 -8.24 0.71
CA GLU A 31 -10.44 -9.61 0.85
C GLU A 31 -9.43 -9.73 2.00
N GLY A 32 -8.51 -8.77 2.10
CA GLY A 32 -7.55 -8.72 3.19
C GLY A 32 -8.22 -8.52 4.54
N PHE A 33 -9.25 -7.70 4.59
CA PHE A 33 -10.03 -7.48 5.82
C PHE A 33 -10.71 -8.77 6.28
N GLU A 34 -11.38 -9.47 5.37
CA GLU A 34 -12.03 -10.73 5.71
C GLU A 34 -11.02 -11.80 6.14
N ALA A 35 -9.88 -11.88 5.46
CA ALA A 35 -8.83 -12.82 5.82
C ALA A 35 -8.27 -12.55 7.22
N LYS A 36 -8.02 -11.29 7.54
CA LYS A 36 -7.47 -10.92 8.85
C LYS A 36 -8.47 -11.06 9.98
N LYS A 37 -9.77 -10.88 9.70
CA LYS A 37 -10.82 -11.23 10.66
C LYS A 37 -10.82 -12.72 10.94
N GLY A 38 -10.76 -13.52 9.89
CA GLY A 38 -10.78 -14.99 10.01
C GLY A 38 -9.57 -15.55 10.74
N SER A 39 -8.41 -14.94 10.60
CA SER A 39 -7.17 -15.37 11.25
C SER A 39 -6.99 -14.77 12.65
N ALA A 40 -7.91 -13.93 13.10
CA ALA A 40 -7.85 -13.20 14.36
C ALA A 40 -6.67 -12.20 14.44
N GLU A 41 -6.12 -11.80 13.32
CA GLU A 41 -5.15 -10.70 13.27
C GLU A 41 -5.84 -9.36 13.53
N ILE A 42 -7.11 -9.24 13.12
CA ILE A 42 -7.97 -8.12 13.50
C ILE A 42 -8.98 -8.63 14.52
N VAL A 43 -9.01 -7.99 15.68
CA VAL A 43 -9.93 -8.31 16.77
C VAL A 43 -10.74 -7.06 17.10
N PHE A 44 -12.05 -7.18 17.07
CA PHE A 44 -12.94 -6.06 17.36
C PHE A 44 -13.09 -5.86 18.88
N SER A 45 -13.33 -4.62 19.25
CA SER A 45 -13.57 -4.21 20.65
C SER A 45 -14.74 -3.25 20.68
N GLU A 46 -15.13 -2.79 21.88
CA GLU A 46 -16.18 -1.78 21.99
C GLU A 46 -15.80 -0.47 21.29
N GLU A 47 -14.55 -0.09 21.33
CA GLU A 47 -14.04 1.11 20.69
C GLU A 47 -13.80 0.89 19.20
N ASN A 48 -13.21 -0.25 18.85
CA ASN A 48 -12.82 -0.58 17.48
C ASN A 48 -13.74 -1.68 16.93
N THR A 49 -14.94 -1.28 16.55
CA THR A 49 -15.94 -2.19 16.00
C THR A 49 -15.68 -2.50 14.53
N GLU A 50 -16.40 -3.47 13.99
CA GLU A 50 -16.34 -3.76 12.56
C GLU A 50 -16.71 -2.55 11.73
N GLU A 51 -17.73 -1.78 12.18
CA GLU A 51 -18.17 -0.57 11.48
C GLU A 51 -17.07 0.49 11.44
N VAL A 52 -16.29 0.61 12.50
CA VAL A 52 -15.14 1.54 12.54
C VAL A 52 -14.10 1.15 11.49
N TYR A 53 -13.79 -0.14 11.39
CA TYR A 53 -12.87 -0.62 10.35
C TYR A 53 -13.41 -0.37 8.94
N ARG A 54 -14.66 -0.69 8.69
CA ARG A 54 -15.26 -0.51 7.37
C ARG A 54 -15.31 0.96 6.97
N ALA A 55 -15.65 1.84 7.88
CA ALA A 55 -15.67 3.28 7.64
C ALA A 55 -14.26 3.79 7.29
N ARG A 56 -13.24 3.30 7.99
CA ARG A 56 -11.86 3.67 7.74
C ARG A 56 -11.39 3.18 6.36
N ILE A 57 -11.74 1.95 5.98
CA ILE A 57 -11.42 1.39 4.67
C ILE A 57 -12.03 2.25 3.57
N GLU A 58 -13.33 2.57 3.68
CA GLU A 58 -14.01 3.41 2.70
C GLU A 58 -13.38 4.78 2.58
N TYR A 59 -13.09 5.40 3.70
CA TYR A 59 -12.47 6.72 3.72
C TYR A 59 -11.11 6.70 3.04
N GLU A 60 -10.25 5.76 3.44
CA GLU A 60 -8.90 5.66 2.86
C GLU A 60 -8.96 5.39 1.36
N LEU A 61 -9.79 4.45 0.93
CA LEU A 61 -9.93 4.14 -0.49
C LEU A 61 -10.39 5.36 -1.28
N SER A 62 -11.35 6.12 -0.75
CA SER A 62 -11.83 7.33 -1.44
C SER A 62 -10.71 8.34 -1.63
N VAL A 63 -9.87 8.56 -0.63
CA VAL A 63 -8.75 9.49 -0.71
C VAL A 63 -7.67 8.97 -1.66
N ILE A 64 -7.30 7.69 -1.54
CA ILE A 64 -6.28 7.06 -2.39
C ILE A 64 -6.67 7.18 -3.86
N ILE A 65 -7.91 6.85 -4.17
CA ILE A 65 -8.43 6.88 -5.55
C ILE A 65 -8.51 8.31 -6.06
N LYS A 66 -9.05 9.23 -5.26
CA LYS A 66 -9.18 10.63 -5.63
C LYS A 66 -7.84 11.27 -5.93
N MET A 67 -6.82 10.94 -5.14
CA MET A 67 -5.49 11.47 -5.33
C MET A 67 -4.68 10.73 -6.40
N GLY A 68 -5.21 9.65 -6.97
CA GLY A 68 -4.56 8.93 -8.06
C GLY A 68 -3.48 7.97 -7.64
N TYR A 69 -3.51 7.44 -6.42
CA TYR A 69 -2.46 6.59 -5.88
C TYR A 69 -2.82 5.10 -5.79
N ALA A 70 -3.92 4.67 -6.42
CA ALA A 70 -4.31 3.26 -6.40
C ALA A 70 -3.23 2.37 -7.02
N GLU A 71 -2.67 2.75 -8.17
CA GLU A 71 -1.61 2.00 -8.83
C GLU A 71 -0.35 1.92 -7.96
N TYR A 72 -0.02 3.01 -7.27
CA TYR A 72 1.13 3.05 -6.37
C TYR A 72 1.00 2.01 -5.26
N TYR A 73 -0.17 1.96 -4.60
CA TYR A 73 -0.44 0.95 -3.57
C TYR A 73 -0.29 -0.47 -4.13
N LEU A 74 -0.83 -0.71 -5.32
CA LEU A 74 -0.80 -2.04 -5.93
C LEU A 74 0.63 -2.47 -6.28
N ILE A 75 1.44 -1.56 -6.79
CA ILE A 75 2.82 -1.85 -7.14
C ILE A 75 3.65 -2.16 -5.89
N VAL A 76 3.49 -1.35 -4.84
CA VAL A 76 4.21 -1.60 -3.58
C VAL A 76 3.77 -2.94 -2.97
N ALA A 77 2.47 -3.24 -2.95
CA ALA A 77 1.98 -4.52 -2.47
C ALA A 77 2.54 -5.69 -3.27
N ASP A 78 2.67 -5.51 -4.59
CA ASP A 78 3.19 -6.54 -5.48
C ASP A 78 4.65 -6.88 -5.18
N PHE A 79 5.52 -5.88 -5.11
CA PHE A 79 6.94 -6.18 -4.89
C PHE A 79 7.22 -6.67 -3.46
N ILE A 80 6.45 -6.24 -2.48
CA ILE A 80 6.57 -6.78 -1.12
C ILE A 80 6.14 -8.25 -1.08
N ARG A 81 5.06 -8.59 -1.75
CA ARG A 81 4.59 -9.98 -1.88
C ARG A 81 5.64 -10.83 -2.57
N HIS A 82 6.23 -10.32 -3.65
CA HIS A 82 7.31 -11.00 -4.35
C HIS A 82 8.50 -11.28 -3.43
N ALA A 83 8.93 -10.27 -2.67
CA ALA A 83 10.03 -10.42 -1.73
C ALA A 83 9.74 -11.51 -0.69
N LYS A 84 8.55 -11.47 -0.09
CA LYS A 84 8.14 -12.49 0.90
C LYS A 84 8.10 -13.89 0.30
N LYS A 85 7.61 -14.00 -0.93
CA LYS A 85 7.53 -15.28 -1.64
C LYS A 85 8.91 -15.86 -1.92
N LYS A 86 9.91 -15.02 -2.15
CA LYS A 86 11.30 -15.43 -2.38
C LYS A 86 12.08 -15.62 -1.09
N GLY A 87 11.44 -15.43 0.06
CA GLY A 87 12.10 -15.53 1.36
C GLY A 87 13.02 -14.35 1.68
N ILE A 88 12.84 -13.23 1.01
CA ILE A 88 13.62 -12.01 1.27
C ILE A 88 13.00 -11.31 2.47
N PRO A 89 13.75 -11.10 3.56
CA PRO A 89 13.20 -10.40 4.73
C PRO A 89 12.74 -8.99 4.39
N VAL A 90 11.54 -8.66 4.84
CA VAL A 90 10.96 -7.31 4.72
C VAL A 90 10.68 -6.83 6.13
N GLY A 91 11.20 -5.66 6.47
CA GLY A 91 10.95 -5.07 7.78
C GLY A 91 9.48 -4.70 7.95
N PRO A 92 9.00 -4.57 9.20
CA PRO A 92 7.64 -4.10 9.46
C PRO A 92 7.48 -2.69 8.90
N GLY A 93 6.27 -2.34 8.48
CA GLY A 93 5.99 -1.00 7.96
C GLY A 93 6.34 0.06 8.98
N ARG A 94 7.13 1.05 8.58
CA ARG A 94 7.57 2.15 9.44
C ARG A 94 7.11 3.48 8.85
N GLY A 95 7.29 4.54 9.63
CA GLY A 95 6.97 5.87 9.19
C GLY A 95 5.48 6.09 9.03
N SER A 96 5.14 7.07 8.21
CA SER A 96 3.76 7.50 8.02
C SER A 96 2.87 6.45 7.35
N GLY A 97 3.47 5.54 6.57
CA GLY A 97 2.72 4.47 5.89
C GLY A 97 2.01 3.53 6.85
N ALA A 98 2.53 3.38 8.07
CA ALA A 98 1.89 2.58 9.10
C ALA A 98 0.50 3.12 9.48
N GLY A 99 0.20 4.38 9.13
CA GLY A 99 -1.12 4.97 9.37
C GLY A 99 -2.20 4.53 8.39
N SER A 100 -1.84 3.81 7.33
CA SER A 100 -2.83 3.36 6.34
C SER A 100 -3.34 1.95 6.65
N LEU A 101 -4.63 1.84 6.96
CA LEU A 101 -5.28 0.55 7.15
C LEU A 101 -5.30 -0.24 5.84
N VAL A 102 -5.57 0.42 4.71
CA VAL A 102 -5.56 -0.25 3.41
C VAL A 102 -4.19 -0.87 3.13
N ALA A 103 -3.10 -0.16 3.47
CA ALA A 103 -1.76 -0.71 3.31
C ALA A 103 -1.55 -1.99 4.13
N TYR A 104 -2.09 -2.03 5.34
CA TYR A 104 -2.07 -3.23 6.18
C TYR A 104 -2.86 -4.37 5.54
N LEU A 105 -4.05 -4.07 5.02
CA LEU A 105 -4.94 -5.09 4.46
C LEU A 105 -4.41 -5.70 3.16
N VAL A 106 -3.67 -4.93 2.37
CA VAL A 106 -3.12 -5.44 1.10
C VAL A 106 -1.68 -5.96 1.25
N GLY A 107 -1.14 -5.95 2.47
CA GLY A 107 0.15 -6.59 2.76
C GLY A 107 1.38 -5.70 2.66
N ILE A 108 1.21 -4.39 2.58
CA ILE A 108 2.33 -3.44 2.54
C ILE A 108 2.95 -3.26 3.93
N THR A 109 2.11 -3.16 4.97
CA THR A 109 2.57 -3.02 6.34
C THR A 109 2.06 -4.17 7.20
N ASP A 110 2.67 -4.33 8.37
CA ASP A 110 2.25 -5.32 9.36
C ASP A 110 1.58 -4.68 10.57
N VAL A 111 1.15 -3.42 10.43
CA VAL A 111 0.62 -2.62 11.54
C VAL A 111 -0.85 -2.32 11.31
N ASP A 112 -1.70 -2.75 12.24
CA ASP A 112 -3.12 -2.37 12.27
C ASP A 112 -3.22 -0.92 12.78
N SER A 113 -3.44 0.00 11.87
CA SER A 113 -3.45 1.43 12.18
C SER A 113 -4.57 1.83 13.14
N ILE A 114 -5.68 1.10 13.16
CA ILE A 114 -6.79 1.38 14.09
C ILE A 114 -6.42 0.95 15.50
N LYS A 115 -5.85 -0.25 15.63
CA LYS A 115 -5.43 -0.78 16.92
C LYS A 115 -4.44 0.15 17.64
N TYR A 116 -3.52 0.74 16.89
CA TYR A 116 -2.47 1.59 17.43
C TYR A 116 -2.77 3.08 17.31
N HIS A 117 -4.01 3.45 16.95
CA HIS A 117 -4.48 4.84 16.86
C HIS A 117 -3.63 5.72 15.93
N LEU A 118 -3.21 5.15 14.80
CA LEU A 118 -2.39 5.87 13.83
C LEU A 118 -3.29 6.58 12.81
N MET A 119 -2.91 7.80 12.46
CA MET A 119 -3.71 8.65 11.57
C MET A 119 -3.30 8.46 10.13
N PHE A 120 -4.28 8.21 9.26
CA PHE A 120 -4.07 8.10 7.82
C PHE A 120 -3.56 9.41 7.22
N GLU A 121 -3.99 10.54 7.75
CA GLU A 121 -3.65 11.87 7.24
C GLU A 121 -2.16 12.21 7.39
N ARG A 122 -1.44 11.47 8.21
CA ARG A 122 0.03 11.60 8.29
C ARG A 122 0.73 11.00 7.08
N PHE A 123 0.10 10.00 6.47
CA PHE A 123 0.63 9.37 5.27
C PHE A 123 0.12 10.05 4.00
N LEU A 124 -1.20 10.25 3.92
CA LEU A 124 -1.84 10.80 2.73
C LEU A 124 -2.89 11.81 3.14
N ASN A 125 -2.66 13.07 2.81
CA ASN A 125 -3.55 14.16 3.17
C ASN A 125 -3.92 14.93 1.91
N PRO A 126 -5.23 15.02 1.56
CA PRO A 126 -5.68 15.75 0.37
C PRO A 126 -5.24 17.22 0.36
N GLU A 127 -5.00 17.81 1.54
CA GLU A 127 -4.59 19.21 1.68
C GLU A 127 -3.10 19.41 1.49
N ARG A 128 -2.30 18.34 1.56
CA ARG A 128 -0.86 18.41 1.34
C ARG A 128 -0.51 17.78 -0.01
N VAL A 129 0.10 18.57 -0.87
CA VAL A 129 0.54 18.12 -2.18
C VAL A 129 1.93 17.51 -2.07
N SER A 130 2.04 16.39 -1.37
CA SER A 130 3.29 15.62 -1.32
C SER A 130 2.99 14.18 -1.75
N MET A 131 3.90 13.60 -2.50
CA MET A 131 3.77 12.22 -2.94
C MET A 131 3.90 11.29 -1.73
N PRO A 132 3.00 10.29 -1.58
CA PRO A 132 3.14 9.32 -0.51
C PRO A 132 4.41 8.49 -0.71
N ASP A 133 5.03 8.12 0.39
CA ASP A 133 6.26 7.34 0.37
C ASP A 133 6.18 6.25 1.42
N PHE A 134 6.05 4.99 0.97
CA PHE A 134 6.14 3.85 1.85
C PHE A 134 7.62 3.56 2.11
N ASP A 135 8.01 3.70 3.36
CA ASP A 135 9.36 3.38 3.80
C ASP A 135 9.49 1.86 3.94
N VAL A 136 9.97 1.22 2.88
CA VAL A 136 10.09 -0.24 2.83
C VAL A 136 11.53 -0.64 3.06
N ASP A 137 11.75 -1.48 4.06
CA ASP A 137 13.07 -1.91 4.50
C ASP A 137 13.30 -3.36 4.11
N PHE A 138 14.18 -3.58 3.14
CA PHE A 138 14.55 -4.92 2.69
C PHE A 138 15.93 -5.32 3.21
N CYS A 139 16.16 -6.62 3.30
CA CYS A 139 17.48 -7.15 3.58
C CYS A 139 18.51 -6.55 2.60
N TYR A 140 19.55 -5.93 3.14
CA TYR A 140 20.54 -5.23 2.34
C TYR A 140 21.17 -6.12 1.27
N GLU A 141 21.46 -7.38 1.62
CA GLU A 141 22.14 -8.30 0.70
C GLU A 141 21.25 -8.73 -0.47
N ARG A 142 19.94 -8.73 -0.30
CA ARG A 142 19.00 -9.25 -1.30
C ARG A 142 18.09 -8.18 -1.90
N ARG A 143 18.25 -6.92 -1.51
CA ARG A 143 17.37 -5.85 -2.02
C ARG A 143 17.50 -5.67 -3.54
N GLN A 144 18.66 -6.01 -4.12
CA GLN A 144 18.84 -5.89 -5.56
C GLN A 144 17.90 -6.82 -6.34
N GLU A 145 17.60 -7.99 -5.78
CA GLU A 145 16.63 -8.91 -6.39
C GLU A 145 15.25 -8.27 -6.51
N VAL A 146 14.84 -7.50 -5.50
CA VAL A 146 13.55 -6.79 -5.51
C VAL A 146 13.58 -5.64 -6.52
N ILE A 147 14.68 -4.90 -6.56
CA ILE A 147 14.86 -3.82 -7.55
C ILE A 147 14.76 -4.39 -8.96
N ASP A 148 15.44 -5.50 -9.24
CA ASP A 148 15.44 -6.14 -10.55
C ASP A 148 14.02 -6.59 -10.95
N TYR A 149 13.25 -7.12 -10.00
CA TYR A 149 11.87 -7.50 -10.23
C TYR A 149 11.01 -6.29 -10.63
N VAL A 150 11.15 -5.18 -9.90
CA VAL A 150 10.37 -3.97 -10.18
C VAL A 150 10.79 -3.36 -11.52
N VAL A 151 12.08 -3.34 -11.81
CA VAL A 151 12.60 -2.83 -13.10
C VAL A 151 12.05 -3.65 -14.26
N GLU A 152 12.08 -4.98 -14.15
CA GLU A 152 11.62 -5.86 -15.20
C GLU A 152 10.12 -5.72 -15.45
N LYS A 153 9.33 -5.59 -14.38
CA LYS A 153 7.88 -5.54 -14.49
C LYS A 153 7.34 -4.15 -14.82
N TYR A 154 7.94 -3.10 -14.26
CA TYR A 154 7.39 -1.73 -14.34
C TYR A 154 8.28 -0.73 -15.07
N GLY A 155 9.51 -1.09 -15.37
CA GLY A 155 10.44 -0.23 -16.09
C GLY A 155 11.42 0.51 -15.18
N LYS A 156 12.62 0.74 -15.72
CA LYS A 156 13.74 1.33 -14.98
C LYS A 156 13.46 2.77 -14.55
N ASP A 157 12.80 3.54 -15.37
CA ASP A 157 12.53 4.96 -15.11
C ASP A 157 11.56 5.18 -13.95
N GLN A 158 10.80 4.15 -13.60
CA GLN A 158 9.76 4.22 -12.60
C GLN A 158 10.24 3.80 -11.20
N VAL A 159 11.34 3.07 -11.12
CA VAL A 159 11.83 2.49 -9.86
C VAL A 159 12.26 3.56 -8.88
N ALA A 160 12.93 4.62 -9.36
CA ALA A 160 13.44 5.69 -8.51
C ALA A 160 12.34 6.45 -7.77
N GLN A 161 11.11 6.43 -8.30
CA GLN A 161 9.97 7.14 -7.72
C GLN A 161 9.19 6.29 -6.71
N ILE A 162 9.31 4.97 -6.81
CA ILE A 162 8.51 4.05 -5.98
C ILE A 162 9.32 3.54 -4.81
N VAL A 163 10.61 3.30 -5.03
CA VAL A 163 11.43 2.59 -4.07
C VAL A 163 12.53 3.51 -3.57
N THR A 164 12.32 4.11 -2.41
CA THR A 164 13.38 4.73 -1.66
C THR A 164 13.94 3.65 -0.75
N PHE A 165 15.06 3.05 -1.16
CA PHE A 165 15.79 2.13 -0.31
C PHE A 165 16.67 2.95 0.62
N GLY A 166 16.23 3.04 1.85
CA GLY A 166 17.04 3.67 2.87
C GLY A 166 18.28 2.88 3.20
#